data_8be518897179625b55323fdcc02083a7
#
_entry.id   8be518897179625b55323fdcc02083a7
#
_cell.length_a   1.000
_cell.length_b   1.000
_cell.length_c   1.000
_cell.angle_alpha   90.00
_cell.angle_beta   90.00
_cell.angle_gamma   90.00
#
_symmetry.space_group_name_H-M   'P 1'
#
loop_
_entity.id
_entity.type
_entity.pdbx_description
1 polymer ?
#
loop_
_entity_poly.entity_id
_entity_poly.type
_entity_poly.pdbx_seq_one_letter_code
_entity_poly.pdbx_strand_id
1 'polypeptide(L)'
;MSLVPYVVEQTSRGERSYDIFSRLLNDRIIFLSEEVNDTTASLIVAQLLYLEAQDPDKDIQFYINSPGGSVTAGMAIYDTMQYIKCDVATICVGMAASMGAFLLSAGAKGKRMAL
;
A
#
# COMPACT_ATOMS: atom_id res chain seq x y z
N MET A 1 -9.21 -8.29 -18.37
CA MET A 1 -9.10 -8.52 -16.94
C MET A 1 -7.87 -9.37 -16.66
N SER A 2 -7.07 -8.93 -15.72
CA SER A 2 -5.87 -9.67 -15.31
C SER A 2 -6.21 -10.67 -14.22
N LEU A 3 -5.61 -11.84 -14.34
CA LEU A 3 -5.71 -12.85 -13.28
C LEU A 3 -4.71 -12.50 -12.17
N VAL A 4 -5.16 -12.58 -10.94
CA VAL A 4 -4.29 -12.41 -9.78
C VAL A 4 -3.66 -13.75 -9.44
N PRO A 5 -2.34 -13.88 -9.50
CA PRO A 5 -1.69 -15.15 -9.16
C PRO A 5 -1.83 -15.47 -7.68
N TYR A 6 -1.81 -16.77 -7.39
CA TYR A 6 -1.88 -17.26 -6.02
C TYR A 6 -0.54 -17.87 -5.62
N VAL A 7 -0.22 -17.73 -4.35
CA VAL A 7 0.98 -18.30 -3.74
C VAL A 7 0.53 -19.34 -2.72
N VAL A 8 1.17 -20.51 -2.76
CA VAL A 8 0.90 -21.58 -1.79
C VAL A 8 2.09 -21.66 -0.84
N GLU A 9 1.81 -21.62 0.46
CA GLU A 9 2.84 -21.74 1.49
C GLU A 9 2.58 -22.94 2.39
N GLN A 10 3.66 -23.59 2.79
CA GLN A 10 3.62 -24.63 3.81
C GLN A 10 3.70 -23.98 5.18
N THR A 11 2.78 -24.38 6.07
CA THR A 11 2.77 -23.93 7.46
C THR A 11 2.76 -25.14 8.37
N SER A 12 2.93 -24.93 9.66
CA SER A 12 2.84 -25.99 10.66
C SER A 12 1.45 -26.65 10.71
N ARG A 13 0.44 -26.00 10.12
CA ARG A 13 -0.95 -26.49 10.07
C ARG A 13 -1.36 -26.97 8.68
N GLY A 14 -0.41 -27.13 7.75
CA GLY A 14 -0.67 -27.52 6.38
C GLY A 14 -0.43 -26.40 5.39
N GLU A 15 -0.97 -26.55 4.18
CA GLU A 15 -0.81 -25.57 3.13
C GLU A 15 -1.78 -24.41 3.28
N ARG A 16 -1.32 -23.22 2.98
CA ARG A 16 -2.16 -22.01 2.84
C ARG A 16 -1.99 -21.41 1.47
N SER A 17 -3.13 -21.01 0.89
CA SER A 17 -3.16 -20.33 -0.39
C SER A 17 -3.52 -18.85 -0.17
N TYR A 18 -2.73 -17.96 -0.78
CA TYR A 18 -2.96 -16.52 -0.75
C TYR A 18 -2.95 -15.99 -2.17
N ASP A 19 -3.78 -15.00 -2.49
CA ASP A 19 -3.48 -14.20 -3.67
C ASP A 19 -2.20 -13.40 -3.40
N ILE A 20 -1.54 -12.94 -4.49
CA ILE A 20 -0.22 -12.31 -4.35
C ILE A 20 -0.29 -11.05 -3.49
N PHE A 21 -1.35 -10.26 -3.60
CA PHE A 21 -1.47 -9.02 -2.82
C PHE A 21 -1.68 -9.32 -1.34
N SER A 22 -2.48 -10.31 -1.00
CA SER A 22 -2.67 -10.73 0.40
C SER A 22 -1.39 -11.28 1.00
N ARG A 23 -0.61 -12.01 0.19
CA ARG A 23 0.68 -12.52 0.64
C ARG A 23 1.68 -11.39 0.91
N LEU A 24 1.75 -10.40 0.02
CA LEU A 24 2.60 -9.24 0.22
C LEU A 24 2.18 -8.45 1.46
N LEU A 25 0.87 -8.36 1.71
CA LEU A 25 0.35 -7.67 2.88
C LEU A 25 0.87 -8.28 4.19
N ASN A 26 1.07 -9.59 4.24
CA ASN A 26 1.66 -10.24 5.41
C ASN A 26 3.07 -9.73 5.70
N ASP A 27 3.78 -9.25 4.68
CA ASP A 27 5.11 -8.65 4.82
C ASP A 27 5.04 -7.12 4.94
N ARG A 28 3.84 -6.58 5.19
CA ARG A 28 3.58 -5.15 5.37
C ARG A 28 3.81 -4.34 4.09
N ILE A 29 3.53 -4.96 2.96
CA ILE A 29 3.68 -4.34 1.64
C ILE A 29 2.29 -4.04 1.08
N ILE A 30 2.08 -2.78 0.70
CA ILE A 30 0.87 -2.31 0.02
C ILE A 30 1.28 -1.81 -1.35
N PHE A 31 0.47 -2.09 -2.37
CA PHE A 31 0.77 -1.70 -3.74
C PHE A 31 -0.40 -0.93 -4.35
N LEU A 32 -0.13 0.33 -4.71
CA LEU A 32 -1.06 1.13 -5.51
C LEU A 32 -0.54 1.10 -6.94
N SER A 33 -1.17 0.30 -7.81
CA SER A 33 -0.72 0.05 -9.18
C SER A 33 -1.71 0.54 -10.23
N GLU A 34 -2.61 1.45 -9.85
CA GLU A 34 -3.63 1.93 -10.75
C GLU A 34 -4.06 3.35 -10.38
N GLU A 35 -5.09 3.85 -11.06
CA GLU A 35 -5.64 5.17 -10.79
C GLU A 35 -6.20 5.26 -9.37
N VAL A 36 -6.05 6.44 -8.75
CA VAL A 36 -6.63 6.75 -7.44
C VAL A 36 -8.09 7.12 -7.61
N ASN A 37 -8.98 6.29 -7.07
CA ASN A 37 -10.42 6.53 -7.04
C ASN A 37 -10.97 6.06 -5.69
N ASP A 38 -12.29 6.20 -5.48
CA ASP A 38 -12.89 5.86 -4.19
C ASP A 38 -12.68 4.39 -3.82
N THR A 39 -12.75 3.50 -4.80
CA THR A 39 -12.55 2.07 -4.57
C THR A 39 -11.13 1.75 -4.18
N THR A 40 -10.15 2.23 -4.98
CA THR A 40 -8.73 1.96 -4.70
C THR A 40 -8.31 2.61 -3.39
N ALA A 41 -8.78 3.83 -3.11
CA ALA A 41 -8.47 4.51 -1.86
C ALA A 41 -9.03 3.75 -0.65
N SER A 42 -10.25 3.27 -0.72
CA SER A 42 -10.84 2.49 0.38
C SER A 42 -10.05 1.23 0.67
N LEU A 43 -9.57 0.55 -0.36
CA LEU A 43 -8.76 -0.65 -0.20
C LEU A 43 -7.41 -0.33 0.46
N ILE A 44 -6.76 0.76 0.04
CA ILE A 44 -5.49 1.19 0.62
C ILE A 44 -5.68 1.60 2.09
N VAL A 45 -6.71 2.40 2.38
CA VAL A 45 -7.02 2.82 3.75
C VAL A 45 -7.24 1.61 4.64
N ALA A 46 -8.04 0.64 4.19
CA ALA A 46 -8.29 -0.57 4.96
C ALA A 46 -7.01 -1.35 5.26
N GLN A 47 -6.12 -1.45 4.28
CA GLN A 47 -4.84 -2.14 4.46
C GLN A 47 -3.93 -1.42 5.45
N LEU A 48 -3.87 -0.08 5.38
CA LEU A 48 -3.09 0.71 6.32
C LEU A 48 -3.58 0.50 7.76
N LEU A 49 -4.90 0.55 7.97
CA LEU A 49 -5.48 0.36 9.29
C LEU A 49 -5.27 -1.06 9.81
N TYR A 50 -5.37 -2.05 8.92
CA TYR A 50 -5.13 -3.44 9.28
C TYR A 50 -3.68 -3.64 9.75
N LEU A 51 -2.72 -3.11 9.00
CA LEU A 51 -1.31 -3.27 9.34
C LEU A 51 -0.95 -2.55 10.63
N GLU A 52 -1.52 -1.38 10.89
CA GLU A 52 -1.32 -0.71 12.16
C GLU A 52 -1.83 -1.56 13.33
N ALA A 53 -3.01 -2.16 13.18
CA ALA A 53 -3.57 -3.01 14.21
C ALA A 53 -2.70 -4.25 14.48
N GLN A 54 -2.02 -4.76 13.46
CA GLN A 54 -1.12 -5.91 13.60
C GLN A 54 0.13 -5.55 14.40
N ASP A 55 0.77 -4.43 14.08
CA ASP A 55 1.98 -3.97 14.77
C ASP A 55 2.18 -2.47 14.49
N PRO A 56 1.84 -1.60 15.44
CA PRO A 56 1.96 -0.16 15.23
C PRO A 56 3.40 0.37 15.22
N ASP A 57 4.37 -0.47 15.56
CA ASP A 57 5.77 -0.05 15.67
C ASP A 57 6.63 -0.41 14.45
N LYS A 58 6.07 -1.19 13.53
CA LYS A 58 6.82 -1.59 12.32
C LYS A 58 6.41 -0.75 11.11
N ASP A 59 7.39 -0.46 10.26
CA ASP A 59 7.16 0.30 9.03
C ASP A 59 6.24 -0.45 8.07
N ILE A 60 5.52 0.33 7.28
CA ILE A 60 4.72 -0.15 6.16
C ILE A 60 5.45 0.26 4.88
N GLN A 61 5.55 -0.65 3.91
CA GLN A 61 6.16 -0.38 2.61
C GLN A 61 5.05 -0.14 1.60
N PHE A 62 4.92 1.10 1.16
CA PHE A 62 3.86 1.52 0.23
C PHE A 62 4.46 1.78 -1.14
N TYR A 63 4.26 0.84 -2.06
CA TYR A 63 4.74 0.94 -3.44
C TYR A 63 3.70 1.65 -4.29
N ILE A 64 4.15 2.60 -5.11
CA ILE A 64 3.29 3.44 -5.92
C ILE A 64 3.70 3.35 -7.38
N ASN A 65 2.74 2.97 -8.23
CA ASN A 65 2.86 3.02 -9.68
C ASN A 65 1.51 3.52 -10.20
N SER A 66 1.31 4.83 -10.20
CA SER A 66 0.01 5.42 -10.44
C SER A 66 0.12 6.74 -11.19
N PRO A 67 -0.79 6.99 -12.17
CA PRO A 67 -0.88 8.29 -12.82
C PRO A 67 -1.57 9.35 -11.95
N GLY A 68 -2.07 8.97 -10.78
CA GLY A 68 -2.86 9.83 -9.92
C GLY A 68 -4.35 9.55 -10.06
N GLY A 69 -5.17 10.58 -9.93
CA GLY A 69 -6.63 10.45 -10.02
C GLY A 69 -7.35 11.43 -9.09
N SER A 70 -8.37 10.93 -8.41
CA SER A 70 -9.20 11.76 -7.54
C SER A 70 -8.41 12.37 -6.38
N VAL A 71 -8.49 13.69 -6.24
CA VAL A 71 -7.86 14.41 -5.14
C VAL A 71 -8.49 14.02 -3.81
N THR A 72 -9.81 13.95 -3.75
CA THR A 72 -10.52 13.60 -2.52
C THR A 72 -10.18 12.18 -2.07
N ALA A 73 -10.16 11.23 -2.99
CA ALA A 73 -9.79 9.85 -2.68
C ALA A 73 -8.33 9.76 -2.22
N GLY A 74 -7.43 10.49 -2.90
CA GLY A 74 -6.02 10.55 -2.50
C GLY A 74 -5.83 11.15 -1.12
N MET A 75 -6.61 12.15 -0.76
CA MET A 75 -6.55 12.74 0.58
C MET A 75 -6.97 11.76 1.67
N ALA A 76 -7.90 10.86 1.37
CA ALA A 76 -8.27 9.81 2.34
C ALA A 76 -7.07 8.90 2.65
N ILE A 77 -6.29 8.55 1.64
CA ILE A 77 -5.06 7.78 1.84
C ILE A 77 -4.05 8.61 2.66
N TYR A 78 -3.83 9.84 2.26
CA TYR A 78 -2.90 10.75 2.94
C TYR A 78 -3.25 10.91 4.41
N ASP A 79 -4.52 11.19 4.72
CA ASP A 79 -4.96 11.40 6.10
C ASP A 79 -4.71 10.14 6.93
N THR A 80 -4.95 8.97 6.38
CA THR A 80 -4.71 7.71 7.07
C THR A 80 -3.22 7.49 7.31
N MET A 81 -2.37 7.79 6.31
CA MET A 81 -0.91 7.69 6.48
C MET A 81 -0.41 8.58 7.61
N GLN A 82 -1.01 9.76 7.78
CA GLN A 82 -0.63 10.67 8.86
C GLN A 82 -1.22 10.27 10.21
N TYR A 83 -2.38 9.64 10.19
CA TYR A 83 -3.09 9.25 11.42
C TYR A 83 -2.48 8.05 12.11
N ILE A 84 -2.07 7.03 11.35
CA ILE A 84 -1.54 5.79 11.94
C ILE A 84 -0.18 6.02 12.58
N LYS A 85 0.14 5.20 13.57
CA LYS A 85 1.40 5.31 14.30
C LYS A 85 2.60 4.79 13.51
N CYS A 86 2.38 3.80 12.63
CA CYS A 86 3.45 3.24 11.80
C CYS A 86 4.03 4.32 10.89
N ASP A 87 5.35 4.29 10.67
CA ASP A 87 5.94 5.03 9.56
C ASP A 87 5.60 4.33 8.26
N VAL A 88 5.23 5.12 7.26
CA VAL A 88 4.95 4.60 5.91
C VAL A 88 6.10 5.01 4.99
N ALA A 89 6.89 4.03 4.59
CA ALA A 89 7.90 4.23 3.57
C ALA A 89 7.21 4.18 2.19
N THR A 90 7.54 5.11 1.32
CA THR A 90 6.94 5.19 -0.01
C THR A 90 7.98 4.93 -1.08
N ILE A 91 7.66 4.06 -2.04
CA ILE A 91 8.57 3.67 -3.10
C ILE A 91 7.87 3.81 -4.45
N CYS A 92 8.38 4.66 -5.32
CA CYS A 92 7.88 4.78 -6.69
C CYS A 92 8.50 3.68 -7.55
N VAL A 93 7.65 2.90 -8.20
CA VAL A 93 8.05 1.90 -9.18
C VAL A 93 7.35 2.26 -10.50
N GLY A 94 8.11 2.64 -11.50
CA GLY A 94 7.55 3.09 -12.76
C GLY A 94 7.16 4.56 -12.70
N MET A 95 5.93 4.85 -12.34
CA MET A 95 5.41 6.22 -12.37
C MET A 95 4.69 6.60 -11.09
N ALA A 96 4.93 7.84 -10.64
CA ALA A 96 4.10 8.49 -9.63
C ALA A 96 3.85 9.91 -10.13
N ALA A 97 2.65 10.16 -10.64
CA ALA A 97 2.28 11.45 -11.21
C ALA A 97 1.05 12.02 -10.49
N SER A 98 0.93 13.35 -10.48
CA SER A 98 -0.22 14.06 -9.91
C SER A 98 -0.48 13.59 -8.46
N MET A 99 -1.65 13.07 -8.14
CA MET A 99 -1.96 12.56 -6.79
C MET A 99 -1.01 11.42 -6.38
N GLY A 100 -0.51 10.62 -7.33
CA GLY A 100 0.50 9.60 -7.05
C GLY A 100 1.80 10.21 -6.55
N ALA A 101 2.24 11.31 -7.15
CA ALA A 101 3.43 12.05 -6.71
C ALA A 101 3.22 12.65 -5.32
N PHE A 102 2.02 13.16 -5.05
CA PHE A 102 1.68 13.69 -3.73
C PHE A 102 1.80 12.61 -2.66
N LEU A 103 1.24 11.42 -2.90
CA LEU A 103 1.31 10.32 -1.95
C LEU A 103 2.74 9.84 -1.75
N LEU A 104 3.54 9.79 -2.82
CA LEU A 104 4.95 9.46 -2.71
C LEU A 104 5.67 10.44 -1.78
N SER A 105 5.39 11.74 -1.92
CA SER A 105 6.01 12.77 -1.09
C SER A 105 5.52 12.75 0.35
N ALA A 106 4.41 12.07 0.62
CA ALA A 106 3.82 11.98 1.96
C ALA A 106 4.44 10.88 2.82
N GLY A 107 5.36 10.10 2.28
CA GLY A 107 6.08 9.08 3.04
C GLY A 107 6.89 9.67 4.18
N ALA A 108 7.22 8.86 5.18
CA ALA A 108 8.01 9.28 6.33
C ALA A 108 9.35 9.85 5.89
N LYS A 109 9.80 10.88 6.60
CA LYS A 109 11.07 11.56 6.27
C LYS A 109 12.22 10.55 6.25
N GLY A 110 13.00 10.58 5.16
CA GLY A 110 14.12 9.65 4.98
C GLY A 110 13.71 8.28 4.47
N LYS A 111 12.42 8.05 4.25
CA LYS A 111 11.87 6.75 3.82
C LYS A 111 11.08 6.86 2.52
N ARG A 112 11.43 7.83 1.69
CA ARG A 112 10.84 8.05 0.36
C ARG A 112 11.86 7.71 -0.70
N MET A 113 11.47 6.90 -1.70
CA MET A 113 12.38 6.38 -2.68
C MET A 113 11.72 6.32 -4.07
N ALA A 114 12.51 6.53 -5.11
CA ALA A 114 12.11 6.28 -6.49
C ALA A 114 13.13 5.36 -7.14
N LEU A 115 12.63 4.29 -7.73
CA LEU A 115 13.49 3.33 -8.43
C LEU A 115 13.68 3.74 -9.88
#